data_30c4ded3b3cd91779ebba45a18957e39
#
_entry.id   30c4ded3b3cd91779ebba45a18957e39
#
_cell.length_a   1.000
_cell.length_b   1.000
_cell.length_c   1.000
_cell.angle_alpha   90.00
_cell.angle_beta   90.00
_cell.angle_gamma   90.00
#
_symmetry.space_group_name_H-M   'P 1'
#
loop_
_entity.id
_entity.type
_entity.pdbx_description
1 polymer ?
#
loop_
_entity_poly.entity_id
_entity_poly.type
_entity_poly.pdbx_seq_one_letter_code
_entity_poly.pdbx_strand_id
1 'polypeptide(L)'
;MACAMMLLSAGASAEMTAGTYTGEGQGIGGAVKVAVTVEGGAITAVEVVEHAETAGICDPAIEKIPAAIVAAQSLAVDTVTGATVTSKAILAAAEQALTEAGADIEALKTAAPKAEQAEGETIEMTTDVVVVGAGGAGVAAAVEANDNGASVVLLEKLTQIGGTTATSQGMVGGYETKYTKALDVHYTFEEMYGNLMSNASYRLDPALTTITVERSGETIDWMGERLGMPFSDNVIVGYGPLQMMHLVDGAGPAMRTAMEDTLAGTGVELLLETEGTEILMNEDGSVKGVKAVRGADTLLIYADSVIITTGGYAYNPELTVRLDPEKAGTMGIGFPGSTGEGIMMASNVGAALTHTNDMMCVLKDYEIMAEHDGTSATANVSSFISRDNTVLVGANGKRFVDEKDSGYMTQKLNGPVFDQMHRDGLGYVWAISDQASLDEKGVKRGLDMEFVVADTFEELAEKMGLDAATLSETLTNYNAYCDAGHDPEFGRLKLAKLNAPYCAVRVTPCEIITYGGIARNENAEVIRADGAVIPGLYTAGEATASSAYMGFTISNAFTWGRIAGSGAAAFALAK
;
A
#
# COMPACT_ATOMS: atom_id res chain seq x y z
N MET A 1 -22.63 -60.49 1.67
CA MET A 1 -21.15 -60.36 1.69
C MET A 1 -20.70 -59.96 0.30
N ALA A 2 -20.40 -58.71 0.12
CA ALA A 2 -19.69 -58.20 -1.05
C ALA A 2 -18.66 -57.19 -0.52
N CYS A 3 -17.41 -57.61 -0.57
CA CYS A 3 -16.24 -56.83 -0.15
C CYS A 3 -15.94 -55.82 -1.26
N ALA A 4 -16.16 -54.55 -1.00
CA ALA A 4 -15.71 -53.48 -1.90
C ALA A 4 -14.22 -53.27 -1.66
N MET A 5 -13.41 -53.65 -2.62
CA MET A 5 -11.98 -53.39 -2.71
C MET A 5 -11.82 -51.92 -3.15
N MET A 6 -11.43 -51.04 -2.24
CA MET A 6 -10.90 -49.71 -2.61
C MET A 6 -9.55 -49.91 -3.32
N LEU A 7 -9.53 -49.63 -4.60
CA LEU A 7 -8.29 -49.45 -5.35
C LEU A 7 -7.69 -48.10 -4.95
N LEU A 8 -6.70 -48.09 -4.06
CA LEU A 8 -5.76 -46.98 -3.92
C LEU A 8 -4.92 -46.94 -5.20
N SER A 9 -5.09 -45.90 -5.99
CA SER A 9 -4.14 -45.54 -7.04
C SER A 9 -2.87 -45.03 -6.35
N ALA A 10 -1.87 -45.90 -6.20
CA ALA A 10 -0.52 -45.52 -5.83
C ALA A 10 0.10 -44.79 -7.04
N GLY A 11 0.05 -43.49 -7.06
CA GLY A 11 1.04 -42.68 -7.77
C GLY A 11 2.38 -42.90 -7.07
N ALA A 12 3.43 -43.29 -7.81
CA ALA A 12 4.76 -43.47 -7.29
C ALA A 12 5.31 -42.09 -6.89
N SER A 13 5.12 -41.70 -5.62
CA SER A 13 5.91 -40.65 -5.02
C SER A 13 7.33 -41.20 -4.77
N ALA A 14 8.38 -40.49 -5.18
CA ALA A 14 9.72 -40.80 -4.72
C ALA A 14 9.68 -40.85 -3.18
N GLU A 15 10.20 -41.95 -2.59
CA GLU A 15 10.16 -42.14 -1.13
C GLU A 15 11.05 -41.06 -0.51
N MET A 16 10.43 -40.06 0.15
CA MET A 16 11.15 -39.04 0.91
C MET A 16 11.93 -39.71 2.05
N THR A 17 13.17 -39.35 2.23
CA THR A 17 14.02 -39.86 3.31
C THR A 17 13.56 -39.25 4.64
N ALA A 18 13.35 -40.10 5.65
CA ALA A 18 12.97 -39.66 6.99
C ALA A 18 14.08 -38.80 7.62
N GLY A 19 13.71 -37.69 8.23
CA GLY A 19 14.63 -36.72 8.85
C GLY A 19 14.00 -35.34 8.98
N THR A 20 14.74 -34.42 9.59
CA THR A 20 14.38 -32.99 9.61
C THR A 20 15.38 -32.23 8.74
N TYR A 21 14.87 -31.49 7.79
CA TYR A 21 15.61 -30.75 6.77
C TYR A 21 15.31 -29.26 6.92
N THR A 22 16.28 -28.39 6.60
CA THR A 22 16.10 -26.95 6.70
C THR A 22 16.27 -26.32 5.34
N GLY A 23 15.39 -25.41 4.98
CA GLY A 23 15.52 -24.59 3.78
C GLY A 23 15.42 -23.11 4.11
N GLU A 24 15.77 -22.28 3.16
CA GLU A 24 15.74 -20.83 3.27
C GLU A 24 15.04 -20.21 2.06
N GLY A 25 14.10 -19.28 2.32
CA GLY A 25 13.40 -18.52 1.29
C GLY A 25 13.49 -17.04 1.57
N GLN A 26 13.43 -16.21 0.54
CA GLN A 26 13.60 -14.77 0.66
C GLN A 26 12.26 -14.10 0.97
N GLY A 27 12.17 -13.43 2.12
CA GLY A 27 11.04 -12.57 2.52
C GLY A 27 11.35 -11.08 2.38
N ILE A 28 10.44 -10.23 2.82
CA ILE A 28 10.60 -8.77 2.79
C ILE A 28 11.66 -8.30 3.80
N GLY A 29 11.64 -8.86 5.01
CA GLY A 29 12.56 -8.49 6.09
C GLY A 29 13.93 -9.16 5.98
N GLY A 30 14.05 -10.17 5.13
CA GLY A 30 15.24 -10.97 4.97
C GLY A 30 14.92 -12.45 4.78
N ALA A 31 15.90 -13.31 5.04
CA ALA A 31 15.73 -14.75 4.92
C ALA A 31 14.70 -15.30 5.93
N VAL A 32 13.83 -16.17 5.44
CA VAL A 32 12.91 -16.99 6.27
C VAL A 32 13.40 -18.42 6.24
N LYS A 33 13.74 -18.98 7.40
CA LYS A 33 14.21 -20.36 7.52
C LYS A 33 13.09 -21.27 8.02
N VAL A 34 12.93 -22.39 7.34
CA VAL A 34 11.89 -23.39 7.64
C VAL A 34 12.52 -24.75 7.88
N ALA A 35 12.14 -25.41 8.97
CA ALA A 35 12.45 -26.80 9.23
C ALA A 35 11.26 -27.68 8.80
N VAL A 36 11.52 -28.70 7.99
CA VAL A 36 10.52 -29.68 7.54
C VAL A 36 10.89 -31.05 8.06
N THR A 37 10.00 -31.71 8.77
CA THR A 37 10.18 -33.08 9.26
C THR A 37 9.40 -34.06 8.40
N VAL A 38 10.10 -35.08 7.94
CA VAL A 38 9.55 -36.17 7.14
C VAL A 38 9.65 -37.48 7.93
N GLU A 39 8.55 -38.21 8.06
CA GLU A 39 8.49 -39.53 8.68
C GLU A 39 7.57 -40.45 7.87
N GLY A 40 8.04 -41.66 7.62
CA GLY A 40 7.25 -42.67 6.89
C GLY A 40 6.84 -42.25 5.46
N GLY A 41 7.63 -41.35 4.83
CA GLY A 41 7.34 -40.84 3.50
C GLY A 41 6.28 -39.72 3.46
N ALA A 42 5.93 -39.18 4.62
CA ALA A 42 4.96 -38.07 4.74
C ALA A 42 5.60 -36.84 5.44
N ILE A 43 5.12 -35.64 5.14
CA ILE A 43 5.48 -34.41 5.83
C ILE A 43 4.71 -34.38 7.15
N THR A 44 5.42 -34.52 8.29
CA THR A 44 4.78 -34.58 9.62
C THR A 44 4.83 -33.27 10.38
N ALA A 45 5.81 -32.41 10.08
CA ALA A 45 5.88 -31.06 10.64
C ALA A 45 6.55 -30.09 9.67
N VAL A 46 6.11 -28.84 9.70
CA VAL A 46 6.76 -27.69 9.08
C VAL A 46 6.79 -26.59 10.12
N GLU A 47 7.93 -25.96 10.35
CA GLU A 47 8.12 -24.94 11.37
C GLU A 47 9.00 -23.80 10.83
N VAL A 48 8.56 -22.55 10.98
CA VAL A 48 9.40 -21.38 10.71
C VAL A 48 10.33 -21.17 11.92
N VAL A 49 11.61 -21.41 11.73
CA VAL A 49 12.61 -21.41 12.83
C VAL A 49 13.34 -20.07 12.98
N GLU A 50 13.44 -19.28 11.91
CA GLU A 50 14.07 -17.96 11.93
C GLU A 50 13.46 -17.06 10.84
N HIS A 51 13.17 -15.81 11.18
CA HIS A 51 12.76 -14.78 10.21
C HIS A 51 13.03 -13.37 10.74
N ALA A 52 13.11 -12.40 9.82
CA ALA A 52 13.18 -10.96 10.13
C ALA A 52 11.99 -10.19 9.54
N GLU A 53 10.89 -10.90 9.27
CA GLU A 53 9.66 -10.35 8.71
C GLU A 53 8.98 -9.39 9.69
N THR A 54 8.13 -8.50 9.17
CA THR A 54 7.40 -7.52 9.95
C THR A 54 6.34 -8.18 10.83
N ALA A 55 6.54 -8.12 12.15
CA ALA A 55 5.59 -8.65 13.12
C ALA A 55 4.19 -8.06 12.92
N GLY A 56 3.17 -8.88 13.08
CA GLY A 56 1.77 -8.51 12.85
C GLY A 56 1.34 -8.63 11.39
N ILE A 57 2.25 -8.57 10.42
CA ILE A 57 1.95 -8.83 9.00
C ILE A 57 2.26 -10.28 8.63
N CYS A 58 3.41 -10.78 9.07
CA CYS A 58 3.86 -12.13 8.76
C CYS A 58 3.17 -13.22 9.59
N ASP A 59 2.69 -12.90 10.80
CA ASP A 59 2.22 -13.88 11.78
C ASP A 59 1.17 -14.85 11.22
N PRO A 60 0.15 -14.39 10.45
CA PRO A 60 -0.81 -15.30 9.84
C PRO A 60 -0.19 -16.29 8.83
N ALA A 61 0.83 -15.87 8.08
CA ALA A 61 1.52 -16.76 7.15
C ALA A 61 2.37 -17.79 7.90
N ILE A 62 3.06 -17.37 8.98
CA ILE A 62 3.87 -18.24 9.82
C ILE A 62 3.00 -19.33 10.48
N GLU A 63 1.78 -19.02 10.86
CA GLU A 63 0.84 -19.97 11.45
C GLU A 63 0.18 -20.87 10.39
N LYS A 64 -0.38 -20.29 9.33
CA LYS A 64 -1.27 -20.98 8.39
C LYS A 64 -0.52 -21.78 7.32
N ILE A 65 0.58 -21.26 6.74
CA ILE A 65 1.26 -21.94 5.63
C ILE A 65 1.90 -23.27 6.07
N PRO A 66 2.65 -23.34 7.19
CA PRO A 66 3.17 -24.61 7.69
C PRO A 66 2.07 -25.65 7.93
N ALA A 67 0.98 -25.25 8.57
CA ALA A 67 -0.17 -26.13 8.84
C ALA A 67 -0.84 -26.63 7.54
N ALA A 68 -0.99 -25.76 6.55
CA ALA A 68 -1.56 -26.09 5.25
C ALA A 68 -0.69 -27.09 4.46
N ILE A 69 0.64 -26.93 4.46
CA ILE A 69 1.58 -27.86 3.82
C ILE A 69 1.45 -29.27 4.43
N VAL A 70 1.42 -29.35 5.76
CA VAL A 70 1.25 -30.64 6.47
C VAL A 70 -0.10 -31.27 6.16
N ALA A 71 -1.18 -30.49 6.21
CA ALA A 71 -2.53 -30.99 5.96
C ALA A 71 -2.73 -31.45 4.51
N ALA A 72 -2.22 -30.69 3.56
CA ALA A 72 -2.34 -30.98 2.13
C ALA A 72 -1.32 -32.00 1.62
N GLN A 73 -0.24 -32.26 2.35
CA GLN A 73 0.92 -33.01 1.87
C GLN A 73 1.42 -32.46 0.51
N SER A 74 1.44 -31.13 0.36
CA SER A 74 1.67 -30.43 -0.90
C SER A 74 2.25 -29.05 -0.66
N LEU A 75 2.98 -28.52 -1.64
CA LEU A 75 3.42 -27.13 -1.72
C LEU A 75 2.42 -26.24 -2.50
N ALA A 76 1.41 -26.86 -3.16
CA ALA A 76 0.34 -26.15 -3.87
C ALA A 76 -0.74 -25.68 -2.88
N VAL A 77 -0.35 -24.87 -1.89
CA VAL A 77 -1.25 -24.26 -0.91
C VAL A 77 -1.41 -22.78 -1.20
N ASP A 78 -2.58 -22.23 -0.90
CA ASP A 78 -2.88 -20.82 -1.11
C ASP A 78 -2.03 -19.94 -0.19
N THR A 79 -1.58 -18.79 -0.71
CA THR A 79 -0.90 -17.79 0.10
C THR A 79 -1.89 -17.04 0.99
N VAL A 80 -1.41 -16.58 2.15
CA VAL A 80 -2.22 -15.77 3.07
C VAL A 80 -2.33 -14.35 2.54
N THR A 81 -3.55 -13.87 2.34
CA THR A 81 -3.82 -12.50 1.91
C THR A 81 -3.20 -11.50 2.91
N GLY A 82 -2.49 -10.50 2.39
CA GLY A 82 -1.76 -9.52 3.21
C GLY A 82 -0.36 -9.98 3.67
N ALA A 83 -0.04 -11.28 3.58
CA ALA A 83 1.28 -11.85 3.89
C ALA A 83 1.84 -12.71 2.74
N THR A 84 1.52 -12.34 1.50
CA THR A 84 1.86 -13.12 0.29
C THR A 84 3.35 -13.36 0.13
N VAL A 85 4.20 -12.35 0.37
CA VAL A 85 5.67 -12.50 0.24
C VAL A 85 6.21 -13.45 1.29
N THR A 86 5.78 -13.30 2.55
CA THR A 86 6.16 -14.23 3.62
C THR A 86 5.67 -15.65 3.33
N SER A 87 4.44 -15.80 2.81
CA SER A 87 3.90 -17.09 2.37
C SER A 87 4.75 -17.74 1.30
N LYS A 88 5.11 -16.99 0.25
CA LYS A 88 6.01 -17.46 -0.83
C LYS A 88 7.41 -17.83 -0.28
N ALA A 89 7.95 -17.04 0.66
CA ALA A 89 9.24 -17.33 1.30
C ALA A 89 9.19 -18.65 2.09
N ILE A 90 8.12 -18.89 2.86
CA ILE A 90 7.92 -20.15 3.59
C ILE A 90 7.82 -21.33 2.61
N LEU A 91 7.06 -21.18 1.53
CA LEU A 91 6.91 -22.22 0.49
C LEU A 91 8.24 -22.53 -0.20
N ALA A 92 9.03 -21.50 -0.56
CA ALA A 92 10.35 -21.67 -1.17
C ALA A 92 11.33 -22.36 -0.22
N ALA A 93 11.32 -21.97 1.07
CA ALA A 93 12.14 -22.62 2.09
C ALA A 93 11.75 -24.08 2.29
N ALA A 94 10.44 -24.39 2.37
CA ALA A 94 9.94 -25.76 2.46
C ALA A 94 10.30 -26.59 1.21
N GLU A 95 10.23 -26.01 0.03
CA GLU A 95 10.67 -26.63 -1.23
C GLU A 95 12.14 -27.04 -1.18
N GLN A 96 13.02 -26.13 -0.73
CA GLN A 96 14.43 -26.42 -0.59
C GLN A 96 14.66 -27.58 0.40
N ALA A 97 14.03 -27.54 1.58
CA ALA A 97 14.13 -28.59 2.58
C ALA A 97 13.61 -29.95 2.05
N LEU A 98 12.50 -29.97 1.32
CA LEU A 98 11.93 -31.18 0.73
C LEU A 98 12.76 -31.69 -0.44
N THR A 99 13.45 -30.84 -1.18
CA THR A 99 14.43 -31.24 -2.21
C THR A 99 15.57 -32.02 -1.58
N GLU A 100 16.09 -31.58 -0.42
CA GLU A 100 17.11 -32.33 0.32
C GLU A 100 16.61 -33.67 0.88
N ALA A 101 15.32 -33.74 1.21
CA ALA A 101 14.67 -34.99 1.61
C ALA A 101 14.45 -35.97 0.43
N GLY A 102 14.73 -35.54 -0.80
CA GLY A 102 14.55 -36.36 -2.00
C GLY A 102 13.10 -36.40 -2.52
N ALA A 103 12.28 -35.41 -2.16
CA ALA A 103 10.90 -35.30 -2.63
C ALA A 103 10.81 -35.03 -4.13
N ASP A 104 9.75 -35.50 -4.77
CA ASP A 104 9.36 -35.07 -6.11
C ASP A 104 8.65 -33.72 -6.00
N ILE A 105 9.43 -32.64 -6.20
CA ILE A 105 8.95 -31.27 -6.05
C ILE A 105 7.85 -30.92 -7.06
N GLU A 106 7.95 -31.41 -8.29
CA GLU A 106 6.93 -31.16 -9.31
C GLU A 106 5.61 -31.82 -8.94
N ALA A 107 5.65 -32.99 -8.34
CA ALA A 107 4.46 -33.65 -7.83
C ALA A 107 3.85 -32.86 -6.64
N LEU A 108 4.68 -32.31 -5.74
CA LEU A 108 4.23 -31.52 -4.59
C LEU A 108 3.67 -30.15 -4.99
N LYS A 109 4.11 -29.58 -6.11
CA LYS A 109 3.59 -28.33 -6.69
C LYS A 109 2.34 -28.54 -7.55
N THR A 110 2.02 -29.78 -7.90
CA THR A 110 0.78 -30.08 -8.62
C THR A 110 -0.38 -29.91 -7.66
N ALA A 111 -1.44 -29.20 -8.07
CA ALA A 111 -2.57 -28.88 -7.22
C ALA A 111 -3.05 -30.13 -6.48
N ALA A 112 -2.98 -30.09 -5.17
CA ALA A 112 -3.69 -31.06 -4.35
C ALA A 112 -5.17 -31.02 -4.76
N PRO A 113 -5.91 -32.16 -4.74
CA PRO A 113 -7.35 -32.09 -4.92
C PRO A 113 -7.86 -31.09 -3.90
N LYS A 114 -8.56 -30.05 -4.35
CA LYS A 114 -9.24 -29.10 -3.45
C LYS A 114 -9.90 -29.97 -2.39
N ALA A 115 -9.47 -29.83 -1.14
CA ALA A 115 -10.27 -30.35 -0.03
C ALA A 115 -11.70 -29.90 -0.35
N GLU A 116 -12.68 -30.81 -0.36
CA GLU A 116 -14.07 -30.42 -0.57
C GLU A 116 -14.31 -29.24 0.37
N GLN A 117 -14.43 -28.05 -0.22
CA GLN A 117 -14.76 -26.87 0.56
C GLN A 117 -16.09 -27.25 1.21
N ALA A 118 -16.11 -27.26 2.53
CA ALA A 118 -17.37 -27.41 3.25
C ALA A 118 -18.35 -26.40 2.64
N GLU A 119 -19.55 -26.86 2.30
CA GLU A 119 -20.60 -25.96 1.83
C GLU A 119 -20.76 -24.89 2.90
N GLY A 120 -20.45 -23.60 2.54
CA GLY A 120 -20.58 -22.48 3.45
C GLY A 120 -22.03 -22.20 3.79
N GLU A 121 -22.27 -21.71 4.96
CA GLU A 121 -23.59 -21.27 5.40
C GLU A 121 -23.88 -19.85 4.93
N THR A 122 -25.17 -19.52 4.75
CA THR A 122 -25.61 -18.13 4.61
C THR A 122 -26.04 -17.62 5.98
N ILE A 123 -25.32 -16.62 6.49
CA ILE A 123 -25.55 -15.98 7.79
C ILE A 123 -26.16 -14.61 7.55
N GLU A 124 -27.34 -14.37 8.13
CA GLU A 124 -27.99 -13.05 8.08
C GLU A 124 -27.76 -12.28 9.38
N MET A 125 -27.40 -11.01 9.24
CA MET A 125 -27.16 -10.06 10.34
C MET A 125 -27.91 -8.76 10.06
N THR A 126 -28.21 -8.01 11.11
CA THR A 126 -28.83 -6.66 11.00
C THR A 126 -28.14 -5.69 11.96
N THR A 127 -27.85 -4.50 11.47
CA THR A 127 -27.23 -3.41 12.22
C THR A 127 -27.70 -2.08 11.66
N ASP A 128 -27.45 -0.94 12.34
CA ASP A 128 -27.76 0.39 11.78
C ASP A 128 -26.76 0.80 10.72
N VAL A 129 -25.46 0.51 10.95
CA VAL A 129 -24.35 0.93 10.07
C VAL A 129 -23.41 -0.24 9.82
N VAL A 130 -23.08 -0.50 8.55
CA VAL A 130 -21.96 -1.38 8.15
C VAL A 130 -20.81 -0.54 7.66
N VAL A 131 -19.61 -0.74 8.23
CA VAL A 131 -18.36 -0.14 7.77
C VAL A 131 -17.52 -1.21 7.09
N VAL A 132 -17.10 -0.99 5.85
CA VAL A 132 -16.30 -1.93 5.06
C VAL A 132 -14.84 -1.45 4.99
N GLY A 133 -13.95 -2.16 5.68
CA GLY A 133 -12.53 -1.85 5.82
C GLY A 133 -12.18 -1.19 7.15
N ALA A 134 -11.33 -1.86 7.96
CA ALA A 134 -10.93 -1.40 9.29
C ALA A 134 -9.55 -0.70 9.32
N GLY A 135 -9.24 0.10 8.29
CA GLY A 135 -8.15 1.07 8.32
C GLY A 135 -8.46 2.28 9.21
N GLY A 136 -7.57 3.28 9.26
CA GLY A 136 -7.79 4.48 10.09
C GLY A 136 -9.13 5.17 9.86
N ALA A 137 -9.58 5.29 8.60
CA ALA A 137 -10.87 5.88 8.27
C ALA A 137 -12.05 5.04 8.76
N GLY A 138 -11.97 3.71 8.62
CA GLY A 138 -13.04 2.80 9.03
C GLY A 138 -13.19 2.72 10.54
N VAL A 139 -12.08 2.68 11.27
CA VAL A 139 -12.12 2.73 12.74
C VAL A 139 -12.69 4.06 13.21
N ALA A 140 -12.27 5.19 12.62
CA ALA A 140 -12.84 6.49 12.95
C ALA A 140 -14.35 6.56 12.68
N ALA A 141 -14.80 6.01 11.54
CA ALA A 141 -16.22 5.97 11.19
C ALA A 141 -17.04 5.09 12.13
N ALA A 142 -16.52 3.90 12.46
CA ALA A 142 -17.18 2.96 13.36
C ALA A 142 -17.32 3.50 14.78
N VAL A 143 -16.22 4.08 15.32
CA VAL A 143 -16.22 4.70 16.66
C VAL A 143 -17.17 5.88 16.71
N GLU A 144 -17.12 6.78 15.73
CA GLU A 144 -17.98 7.95 15.67
C GLU A 144 -19.47 7.56 15.52
N ALA A 145 -19.78 6.58 14.68
CA ALA A 145 -21.15 6.08 14.53
C ALA A 145 -21.68 5.45 15.84
N ASN A 146 -20.85 4.64 16.51
CA ASN A 146 -21.19 4.03 17.79
C ASN A 146 -21.36 5.07 18.90
N ASP A 147 -20.48 6.08 18.96
CA ASP A 147 -20.57 7.18 19.93
C ASP A 147 -21.84 8.03 19.71
N ASN A 148 -22.40 8.05 18.49
CA ASN A 148 -23.70 8.65 18.17
C ASN A 148 -24.90 7.71 18.38
N GLY A 149 -24.68 6.52 18.93
CA GLY A 149 -25.73 5.60 19.40
C GLY A 149 -26.18 4.56 18.37
N ALA A 150 -25.54 4.48 17.19
CA ALA A 150 -25.84 3.45 16.21
C ALA A 150 -25.18 2.11 16.58
N SER A 151 -25.84 0.99 16.27
CA SER A 151 -25.21 -0.32 16.21
C SER A 151 -24.34 -0.40 14.96
N VAL A 152 -23.12 -0.96 15.11
CA VAL A 152 -22.13 -0.95 14.03
C VAL A 152 -21.49 -2.32 13.85
N VAL A 153 -21.45 -2.80 12.60
CA VAL A 153 -20.62 -3.92 12.17
C VAL A 153 -19.46 -3.37 11.33
N LEU A 154 -18.23 -3.67 11.73
CA LEU A 154 -17.00 -3.27 11.05
C LEU A 154 -16.34 -4.50 10.43
N LEU A 155 -16.18 -4.49 9.09
CA LEU A 155 -15.58 -5.59 8.34
C LEU A 155 -14.12 -5.31 8.01
N GLU A 156 -13.27 -6.33 8.16
CA GLU A 156 -11.88 -6.32 7.70
C GLU A 156 -11.55 -7.64 7.00
N LYS A 157 -11.07 -7.57 5.75
CA LYS A 157 -10.73 -8.78 4.99
C LYS A 157 -9.46 -9.48 5.46
N LEU A 158 -8.59 -8.75 6.15
CA LEU A 158 -7.35 -9.28 6.72
C LEU A 158 -7.57 -9.81 8.14
N THR A 159 -6.54 -10.45 8.67
CA THR A 159 -6.52 -10.99 10.04
C THR A 159 -6.33 -9.93 11.11
N GLN A 160 -6.07 -8.67 10.73
CA GLN A 160 -5.82 -7.56 11.65
C GLN A 160 -6.30 -6.24 11.05
N ILE A 161 -6.63 -5.30 11.92
CA ILE A 161 -7.03 -3.95 11.52
C ILE A 161 -5.83 -3.04 11.25
N GLY A 162 -6.11 -1.84 10.75
CA GLY A 162 -5.16 -0.74 10.63
C GLY A 162 -4.81 -0.35 9.20
N GLY A 163 -4.85 -1.28 8.25
CA GLY A 163 -4.58 -1.00 6.83
C GLY A 163 -3.27 -0.24 6.63
N THR A 164 -3.23 0.65 5.64
CA THR A 164 -2.08 1.54 5.35
C THR A 164 -1.68 2.41 6.55
N THR A 165 -2.63 2.77 7.42
CA THR A 165 -2.35 3.56 8.63
C THR A 165 -1.39 2.83 9.58
N ALA A 166 -1.56 1.52 9.77
CA ALA A 166 -0.71 0.70 10.63
C ALA A 166 0.72 0.49 10.08
N THR A 167 0.94 0.70 8.79
CA THR A 167 2.27 0.60 8.16
C THR A 167 2.94 1.95 7.94
N SER A 168 2.27 3.04 8.31
CA SER A 168 2.75 4.40 8.12
C SER A 168 3.89 4.77 9.07
N GLN A 169 4.60 5.85 8.73
CA GLN A 169 5.63 6.43 9.60
C GLN A 169 5.06 7.21 10.80
N GLY A 170 3.74 7.26 10.96
CA GLY A 170 3.08 7.96 12.08
C GLY A 170 3.19 9.48 12.03
N MET A 171 3.45 10.07 10.85
CA MET A 171 3.45 11.51 10.64
C MET A 171 2.06 12.00 10.23
N VAL A 172 1.46 12.86 11.03
CA VAL A 172 0.08 13.33 10.85
C VAL A 172 0.06 14.85 10.72
N GLY A 173 -0.26 15.34 9.53
CA GLY A 173 -0.40 16.78 9.26
C GLY A 173 -1.65 17.36 9.91
N GLY A 174 -1.54 18.52 10.54
CA GLY A 174 -2.68 19.15 11.18
C GLY A 174 -2.53 20.65 11.40
N TYR A 175 -3.65 21.32 11.39
CA TYR A 175 -3.79 22.77 11.52
C TYR A 175 -4.40 23.12 12.88
N GLU A 176 -3.76 24.05 13.62
CA GLU A 176 -4.28 24.59 14.89
C GLU A 176 -4.62 23.55 15.98
N THR A 177 -3.72 22.57 16.19
CA THR A 177 -3.88 21.54 17.24
C THR A 177 -3.53 22.05 18.63
N LYS A 178 -3.91 21.33 19.69
CA LYS A 178 -3.45 21.61 21.07
C LYS A 178 -1.91 21.54 21.19
N TYR A 179 -1.25 20.70 20.43
CA TYR A 179 0.21 20.53 20.44
C TYR A 179 0.91 21.76 19.84
N THR A 180 0.45 22.26 18.68
CA THR A 180 1.02 23.45 18.04
C THR A 180 0.78 24.69 18.89
N LYS A 181 -0.39 24.82 19.50
CA LYS A 181 -0.70 25.92 20.43
C LYS A 181 0.19 25.90 21.67
N ALA A 182 0.50 24.72 22.22
CA ALA A 182 1.40 24.57 23.37
C ALA A 182 2.85 24.99 23.04
N LEU A 183 3.27 24.86 21.80
CA LEU A 183 4.61 25.24 21.32
C LEU A 183 4.69 26.67 20.76
N ASP A 184 3.58 27.41 20.77
CA ASP A 184 3.46 28.75 20.13
C ASP A 184 3.85 28.72 18.62
N VAL A 185 3.47 27.61 17.94
CA VAL A 185 3.71 27.41 16.49
C VAL A 185 2.40 27.60 15.76
N HIS A 186 2.36 28.57 14.85
CA HIS A 186 1.19 28.94 14.10
C HIS A 186 1.47 28.96 12.61
N TYR A 187 0.50 28.49 11.84
CA TYR A 187 0.38 28.69 10.40
C TYR A 187 -1.00 29.25 10.13
N THR A 188 -1.13 30.09 9.10
CA THR A 188 -2.43 30.52 8.64
C THR A 188 -3.12 29.39 7.85
N PHE A 189 -4.44 29.47 7.73
CA PHE A 189 -5.19 28.56 6.87
C PHE A 189 -4.69 28.62 5.43
N GLU A 190 -4.43 29.84 4.92
CA GLU A 190 -3.94 30.07 3.56
C GLU A 190 -2.58 29.42 3.30
N GLU A 191 -1.68 29.44 4.29
CA GLU A 191 -0.38 28.77 4.17
C GLU A 191 -0.53 27.25 4.11
N MET A 192 -1.32 26.66 4.99
CA MET A 192 -1.55 25.20 5.03
C MET A 192 -2.28 24.73 3.78
N TYR A 193 -3.39 25.38 3.43
CA TYR A 193 -4.18 25.09 2.25
C TYR A 193 -3.37 25.28 0.97
N GLY A 194 -2.68 26.43 0.85
CA GLY A 194 -1.85 26.75 -0.32
C GLY A 194 -0.70 25.77 -0.51
N ASN A 195 -0.05 25.34 0.58
CA ASN A 195 0.98 24.30 0.55
C ASN A 195 0.42 22.96 0.05
N LEU A 196 -0.71 22.53 0.60
CA LEU A 196 -1.35 21.27 0.22
C LEU A 196 -1.77 21.28 -1.26
N MET A 197 -2.41 22.34 -1.71
CA MET A 197 -2.84 22.52 -3.11
C MET A 197 -1.65 22.54 -4.08
N SER A 198 -0.58 23.28 -3.75
CA SER A 198 0.61 23.40 -4.61
C SER A 198 1.37 22.09 -4.72
N ASN A 199 1.53 21.35 -3.62
CA ASN A 199 2.17 20.02 -3.61
C ASN A 199 1.41 19.01 -4.46
N ALA A 200 0.08 19.09 -4.48
CA ALA A 200 -0.78 18.28 -5.34
C ALA A 200 -0.93 18.86 -6.78
N SER A 201 -0.14 19.86 -7.16
CA SER A 201 -0.24 20.53 -8.46
C SER A 201 -1.64 21.07 -8.76
N TYR A 202 -2.35 21.54 -7.72
CA TYR A 202 -3.72 22.09 -7.76
C TYR A 202 -4.77 21.10 -8.30
N ARG A 203 -4.58 19.81 -8.07
CA ARG A 203 -5.48 18.76 -8.55
C ARG A 203 -6.51 18.33 -7.49
N LEU A 204 -6.38 18.77 -6.24
CA LEU A 204 -7.33 18.46 -5.18
C LEU A 204 -8.65 19.22 -5.36
N ASP A 205 -9.74 18.63 -4.86
CA ASP A 205 -11.03 19.33 -4.76
C ASP A 205 -10.92 20.47 -3.73
N PRO A 206 -11.20 21.74 -4.12
CA PRO A 206 -11.03 22.88 -3.24
C PRO A 206 -11.95 22.85 -2.01
N ALA A 207 -13.22 22.45 -2.16
CA ALA A 207 -14.18 22.43 -1.07
C ALA A 207 -13.85 21.33 -0.05
N LEU A 208 -13.56 20.13 -0.53
CA LEU A 208 -13.20 19.00 0.31
C LEU A 208 -11.85 19.22 1.01
N THR A 209 -10.91 19.86 0.32
CA THR A 209 -9.59 20.21 0.90
C THR A 209 -9.72 21.26 2.00
N THR A 210 -10.59 22.25 1.83
CA THR A 210 -10.92 23.23 2.88
C THR A 210 -11.36 22.52 4.15
N ILE A 211 -12.33 21.61 4.06
CA ILE A 211 -12.84 20.83 5.20
C ILE A 211 -11.71 20.00 5.84
N THR A 212 -10.87 19.36 5.01
CA THR A 212 -9.75 18.58 5.52
C THR A 212 -8.79 19.43 6.36
N VAL A 213 -8.40 20.62 5.87
CA VAL A 213 -7.47 21.50 6.60
C VAL A 213 -8.14 22.04 7.87
N GLU A 214 -9.34 22.61 7.77
CA GLU A 214 -10.04 23.23 8.89
C GLU A 214 -10.29 22.24 10.04
N ARG A 215 -10.66 20.99 9.71
CA ARG A 215 -11.00 19.97 10.70
C ARG A 215 -9.83 19.10 11.14
N SER A 216 -8.65 19.22 10.51
CA SER A 216 -7.49 18.37 10.83
C SER A 216 -7.02 18.53 12.28
N GLY A 217 -7.05 19.76 12.82
CA GLY A 217 -6.62 20.03 14.18
C GLY A 217 -7.49 19.35 15.22
N GLU A 218 -8.82 19.56 15.15
CA GLU A 218 -9.76 18.89 16.04
C GLU A 218 -9.73 17.36 15.92
N THR A 219 -9.41 16.88 14.71
CA THR A 219 -9.26 15.43 14.45
C THR A 219 -8.03 14.87 15.15
N ILE A 220 -6.88 15.55 15.07
CA ILE A 220 -5.66 15.12 15.77
C ILE A 220 -5.87 15.16 17.30
N ASP A 221 -6.53 16.19 17.80
CA ASP A 221 -6.88 16.27 19.23
C ASP A 221 -7.80 15.10 19.63
N TRP A 222 -8.80 14.78 18.83
CA TRP A 222 -9.68 13.63 19.02
C TRP A 222 -8.92 12.28 18.93
N MET A 223 -8.00 12.11 17.99
CA MET A 223 -7.15 10.92 17.90
C MET A 223 -6.37 10.68 19.20
N GLY A 224 -5.82 11.76 19.80
CA GLY A 224 -5.12 11.66 21.08
C GLY A 224 -6.07 11.40 22.26
N GLU A 225 -7.23 12.03 22.30
CA GLU A 225 -8.16 11.99 23.43
C GLU A 225 -9.09 10.77 23.40
N ARG A 226 -9.67 10.49 22.24
CA ARG A 226 -10.67 9.42 22.09
C ARG A 226 -10.05 8.07 21.75
N LEU A 227 -9.01 8.05 20.89
CA LEU A 227 -8.34 6.82 20.51
C LEU A 227 -7.09 6.53 21.35
N GLY A 228 -6.64 7.45 22.21
CA GLY A 228 -5.45 7.26 23.02
C GLY A 228 -4.15 7.18 22.19
N MET A 229 -4.12 7.77 21.00
CA MET A 229 -2.90 7.76 20.19
C MET A 229 -1.76 8.50 20.86
N PRO A 230 -0.57 7.89 20.99
CA PRO A 230 0.55 8.46 21.73
C PRO A 230 1.29 9.50 20.89
N PHE A 231 0.70 10.69 20.74
CA PHE A 231 1.37 11.79 20.05
C PHE A 231 2.54 12.31 20.87
N SER A 232 3.68 12.54 20.20
CA SER A 232 4.82 13.25 20.77
C SER A 232 4.48 14.71 21.07
N ASP A 233 5.09 15.26 22.11
CA ASP A 233 4.98 16.70 22.42
C ASP A 233 5.68 17.58 21.34
N ASN A 234 6.50 16.97 20.46
CA ASN A 234 7.21 17.68 19.41
C ASN A 234 6.42 17.66 18.09
N VAL A 235 6.45 18.80 17.40
CA VAL A 235 5.88 18.99 16.07
C VAL A 235 7.00 19.31 15.09
N ILE A 236 7.03 18.63 13.94
CA ILE A 236 7.96 18.96 12.87
C ILE A 236 7.37 20.12 12.06
N VAL A 237 8.14 21.20 11.95
CA VAL A 237 7.74 22.43 11.26
C VAL A 237 8.58 22.59 10.00
N GLY A 238 7.93 22.74 8.84
CA GLY A 238 8.62 23.14 7.60
C GLY A 238 9.52 22.07 6.98
N TYR A 239 9.14 20.81 6.96
CA TYR A 239 9.92 19.75 6.31
C TYR A 239 9.48 19.55 4.84
N GLY A 240 10.03 20.35 3.93
CA GLY A 240 9.74 20.27 2.49
C GLY A 240 8.24 20.41 2.17
N PRO A 241 7.62 19.44 1.48
CA PRO A 241 6.19 19.42 1.25
C PRO A 241 5.38 19.09 2.52
N LEU A 242 6.05 18.65 3.59
CA LEU A 242 5.44 18.31 4.85
C LEU A 242 5.47 19.50 5.81
N GLN A 243 4.32 20.05 6.12
CA GLN A 243 4.15 21.17 7.05
C GLN A 243 3.39 20.68 8.28
N MET A 244 3.80 21.11 9.47
CA MET A 244 3.08 20.83 10.73
C MET A 244 2.78 19.33 10.96
N MET A 245 3.82 18.51 10.99
CA MET A 245 3.68 17.07 11.25
C MET A 245 3.71 16.75 12.73
N HIS A 246 2.65 16.13 13.21
CA HIS A 246 2.56 15.53 14.54
C HIS A 246 3.07 14.10 14.45
N LEU A 247 3.98 13.73 15.35
CA LEU A 247 4.55 12.39 15.38
C LEU A 247 3.79 11.52 16.37
N VAL A 248 3.45 10.32 15.95
CA VAL A 248 2.95 9.28 16.84
C VAL A 248 4.15 8.43 17.29
N ASP A 249 4.41 8.38 18.59
CA ASP A 249 5.48 7.57 19.18
C ASP A 249 5.19 6.09 18.94
N GLY A 250 6.13 5.39 18.28
CA GLY A 250 5.92 4.03 17.80
C GLY A 250 5.23 3.92 16.43
N ALA A 251 4.97 5.07 15.77
CA ALA A 251 4.48 5.15 14.39
C ALA A 251 3.18 4.33 14.14
N GLY A 252 3.01 3.78 12.93
CA GLY A 252 1.83 3.03 12.52
C GLY A 252 1.46 1.85 13.43
N PRO A 253 2.39 1.02 13.91
CA PRO A 253 2.10 -0.04 14.86
C PRO A 253 1.44 0.45 16.16
N ALA A 254 1.90 1.57 16.71
CA ALA A 254 1.28 2.18 17.89
C ALA A 254 -0.12 2.74 17.59
N MET A 255 -0.32 3.30 16.38
CA MET A 255 -1.65 3.73 15.93
C MET A 255 -2.62 2.54 15.85
N ARG A 256 -2.16 1.38 15.34
CA ARG A 256 -2.99 0.17 15.31
C ARG A 256 -3.38 -0.26 16.72
N THR A 257 -2.42 -0.38 17.64
CA THR A 257 -2.70 -0.75 19.03
C THR A 257 -3.74 0.18 19.67
N ALA A 258 -3.61 1.51 19.49
CA ALA A 258 -4.57 2.48 19.99
C ALA A 258 -5.98 2.29 19.41
N MET A 259 -6.07 1.94 18.11
CA MET A 259 -7.35 1.63 17.46
C MET A 259 -7.97 0.33 17.98
N GLU A 260 -7.16 -0.73 18.17
CA GLU A 260 -7.60 -2.01 18.73
C GLU A 260 -8.14 -1.85 20.14
N ASP A 261 -7.39 -1.17 21.02
CA ASP A 261 -7.79 -0.89 22.41
C ASP A 261 -9.08 -0.08 22.48
N THR A 262 -9.24 0.89 21.57
CA THR A 262 -10.47 1.69 21.48
C THR A 262 -11.65 0.85 21.08
N LEU A 263 -11.55 0.06 20.01
CA LEU A 263 -12.63 -0.80 19.53
C LEU A 263 -13.07 -1.80 20.60
N ALA A 264 -12.12 -2.38 21.34
CA ALA A 264 -12.41 -3.29 22.45
C ALA A 264 -13.25 -2.65 23.56
N GLY A 265 -13.22 -1.33 23.68
CA GLY A 265 -14.01 -0.54 24.63
C GLY A 265 -15.36 -0.03 24.09
N THR A 266 -15.72 -0.35 22.85
CA THR A 266 -16.97 0.11 22.19
C THR A 266 -17.97 -1.04 22.02
N GLY A 267 -19.16 -0.71 21.50
CA GLY A 267 -20.18 -1.69 21.07
C GLY A 267 -20.03 -2.11 19.60
N VAL A 268 -18.95 -1.76 18.93
CA VAL A 268 -18.69 -2.11 17.53
C VAL A 268 -18.42 -3.61 17.40
N GLU A 269 -19.16 -4.30 16.55
CA GLU A 269 -18.89 -5.70 16.19
C GLU A 269 -17.85 -5.76 15.08
N LEU A 270 -16.61 -6.16 15.39
CA LEU A 270 -15.52 -6.30 14.45
C LEU A 270 -15.48 -7.73 13.89
N LEU A 271 -15.57 -7.86 12.56
CA LEU A 271 -15.44 -9.12 11.84
C LEU A 271 -14.17 -9.11 10.99
N LEU A 272 -13.13 -9.80 11.47
CA LEU A 272 -11.89 -10.04 10.74
C LEU A 272 -12.07 -11.16 9.72
N GLU A 273 -11.13 -11.27 8.77
CA GLU A 273 -11.14 -12.26 7.68
C GLU A 273 -12.49 -12.28 6.93
N THR A 274 -13.15 -11.10 6.86
CA THR A 274 -14.48 -10.93 6.30
C THR A 274 -14.43 -9.86 5.20
N GLU A 275 -14.51 -10.31 3.95
CA GLU A 275 -14.43 -9.47 2.77
C GLU A 275 -15.82 -9.00 2.34
N GLY A 276 -16.06 -7.68 2.31
CA GLY A 276 -17.24 -7.10 1.67
C GLY A 276 -17.13 -7.24 0.15
N THR A 277 -18.13 -7.86 -0.49
CA THR A 277 -18.09 -8.20 -1.92
C THR A 277 -19.15 -7.47 -2.76
N GLU A 278 -20.25 -7.04 -2.15
CA GLU A 278 -21.36 -6.39 -2.85
C GLU A 278 -22.13 -5.44 -1.93
N ILE A 279 -22.50 -4.26 -2.44
CA ILE A 279 -23.46 -3.38 -1.77
C ILE A 279 -24.86 -3.80 -2.17
N LEU A 280 -25.69 -4.18 -1.21
CA LEU A 280 -27.08 -4.53 -1.42
C LEU A 280 -27.93 -3.26 -1.54
N MET A 281 -28.86 -3.22 -2.49
CA MET A 281 -29.68 -2.05 -2.77
C MET A 281 -31.17 -2.36 -2.62
N ASN A 282 -31.93 -1.37 -2.15
CA ASN A 282 -33.38 -1.36 -2.18
C ASN A 282 -33.90 -0.93 -3.57
N GLU A 283 -35.17 -1.20 -3.87
CA GLU A 283 -35.80 -0.84 -5.13
C GLU A 283 -35.86 0.70 -5.33
N ASP A 284 -35.86 1.49 -4.27
CA ASP A 284 -35.84 2.95 -4.33
C ASP A 284 -34.45 3.56 -4.57
N GLY A 285 -33.43 2.70 -4.68
CA GLY A 285 -32.04 3.11 -4.94
C GLY A 285 -31.26 3.53 -3.69
N SER A 286 -31.81 3.34 -2.49
CA SER A 286 -31.08 3.45 -1.22
C SER A 286 -30.32 2.16 -0.93
N VAL A 287 -29.31 2.22 -0.04
CA VAL A 287 -28.61 1.01 0.41
C VAL A 287 -29.52 0.13 1.28
N LYS A 288 -29.25 -1.18 1.24
CA LYS A 288 -29.92 -2.20 2.05
C LYS A 288 -28.93 -2.93 2.98
N GLY A 289 -27.62 -2.80 2.70
CA GLY A 289 -26.58 -3.48 3.45
C GLY A 289 -25.41 -3.93 2.57
N VAL A 290 -24.69 -4.93 3.04
CA VAL A 290 -23.50 -5.49 2.39
C VAL A 290 -23.58 -7.02 2.37
N LYS A 291 -23.21 -7.62 1.25
CA LYS A 291 -22.86 -9.04 1.18
C LYS A 291 -21.36 -9.16 1.42
N ALA A 292 -20.97 -10.08 2.30
CA ALA A 292 -19.58 -10.37 2.61
C ALA A 292 -19.30 -11.87 2.57
N VAL A 293 -18.02 -12.24 2.54
CA VAL A 293 -17.55 -13.62 2.55
C VAL A 293 -16.55 -13.80 3.69
N ARG A 294 -16.68 -14.88 4.46
CA ARG A 294 -15.77 -15.27 5.53
C ARG A 294 -15.46 -16.76 5.43
N GLY A 295 -14.28 -17.09 4.91
CA GLY A 295 -13.96 -18.47 4.57
C GLY A 295 -14.92 -19.01 3.50
N ALA A 296 -15.71 -20.06 3.82
CA ALA A 296 -16.74 -20.59 2.93
C ALA A 296 -18.12 -19.90 3.11
N ASP A 297 -18.31 -19.16 4.21
CA ASP A 297 -19.60 -18.59 4.56
C ASP A 297 -19.91 -17.31 3.79
N THR A 298 -21.18 -17.13 3.45
CA THR A 298 -21.73 -15.87 2.92
C THR A 298 -22.48 -15.14 4.03
N LEU A 299 -22.11 -13.88 4.28
CA LEU A 299 -22.78 -13.01 5.22
C LEU A 299 -23.65 -12.01 4.45
N LEU A 300 -24.94 -11.93 4.79
CA LEU A 300 -25.86 -10.90 4.34
C LEU A 300 -26.11 -9.95 5.53
N ILE A 301 -25.45 -8.79 5.51
CA ILE A 301 -25.51 -7.83 6.61
C ILE A 301 -26.40 -6.68 6.19
N TYR A 302 -27.63 -6.70 6.68
CA TYR A 302 -28.63 -5.66 6.39
C TYR A 302 -28.38 -4.44 7.26
N ALA A 303 -28.38 -3.26 6.63
CA ALA A 303 -28.17 -2.01 7.31
C ALA A 303 -28.81 -0.84 6.56
N ASP A 304 -29.20 0.20 7.28
CA ASP A 304 -29.72 1.44 6.71
C ASP A 304 -28.61 2.35 6.15
N SER A 305 -27.37 2.17 6.63
CA SER A 305 -26.20 2.90 6.12
C SER A 305 -25.00 2.00 5.91
N VAL A 306 -24.23 2.28 4.85
CA VAL A 306 -22.99 1.60 4.49
C VAL A 306 -21.88 2.64 4.30
N ILE A 307 -20.72 2.41 4.90
CA ILE A 307 -19.54 3.28 4.77
C ILE A 307 -18.41 2.49 4.12
N ILE A 308 -17.92 2.92 2.95
CA ILE A 308 -16.80 2.31 2.24
C ILE A 308 -15.47 2.99 2.66
N THR A 309 -14.59 2.22 3.29
CA THR A 309 -13.29 2.67 3.83
C THR A 309 -12.16 1.68 3.53
N THR A 310 -12.29 0.98 2.39
CA THR A 310 -11.45 -0.17 1.99
C THR A 310 -10.03 0.18 1.55
N GLY A 311 -9.64 1.46 1.61
CA GLY A 311 -8.38 1.91 1.02
C GLY A 311 -8.47 2.07 -0.50
N GLY A 312 -7.31 2.32 -1.11
CA GLY A 312 -7.16 2.53 -2.54
C GLY A 312 -6.94 1.24 -3.34
N TYR A 313 -6.20 1.38 -4.45
CA TYR A 313 -5.90 0.26 -5.36
C TYR A 313 -4.41 0.17 -5.74
N ALA A 314 -3.53 0.81 -4.97
CA ALA A 314 -2.09 0.85 -5.24
C ALA A 314 -1.39 -0.54 -5.24
N TYR A 315 -2.05 -1.58 -4.77
CA TYR A 315 -1.56 -2.97 -4.82
C TYR A 315 -2.24 -3.81 -5.92
N ASN A 316 -2.91 -3.14 -6.86
CA ASN A 316 -3.60 -3.77 -7.99
C ASN A 316 -3.23 -3.08 -9.31
N PRO A 317 -2.05 -3.40 -9.91
CA PRO A 317 -1.59 -2.77 -11.16
C PRO A 317 -2.57 -2.94 -12.33
N GLU A 318 -3.32 -4.04 -12.37
CA GLU A 318 -4.34 -4.26 -13.42
C GLU A 318 -5.47 -3.25 -13.32
N LEU A 319 -5.96 -2.99 -12.09
CA LEU A 319 -6.99 -1.99 -11.86
C LEU A 319 -6.45 -0.58 -12.13
N THR A 320 -5.19 -0.31 -11.73
CA THR A 320 -4.53 0.96 -12.01
C THR A 320 -4.51 1.25 -13.51
N VAL A 321 -4.04 0.30 -14.33
CA VAL A 321 -3.99 0.45 -15.80
C VAL A 321 -5.40 0.54 -16.41
N ARG A 322 -6.37 -0.15 -15.84
CA ARG A 322 -7.78 -0.05 -16.28
C ARG A 322 -8.37 1.34 -16.03
N LEU A 323 -8.03 1.98 -14.91
CA LEU A 323 -8.50 3.31 -14.53
C LEU A 323 -7.67 4.43 -15.16
N ASP A 324 -6.38 4.20 -15.37
CA ASP A 324 -5.44 5.11 -16.00
C ASP A 324 -4.42 4.35 -16.88
N PRO A 325 -4.69 4.19 -18.18
CA PRO A 325 -3.78 3.49 -19.09
C PRO A 325 -2.38 4.12 -19.21
N GLU A 326 -2.21 5.40 -18.85
CA GLU A 326 -0.90 6.07 -18.86
C GLU A 326 0.06 5.52 -17.79
N LYS A 327 -0.47 4.73 -16.84
CA LYS A 327 0.32 4.07 -15.79
C LYS A 327 0.73 2.65 -16.14
N ALA A 328 0.60 2.25 -17.41
CA ALA A 328 1.09 0.94 -17.86
C ALA A 328 2.57 0.75 -17.52
N GLY A 329 2.90 -0.38 -16.90
CA GLY A 329 4.27 -0.69 -16.42
C GLY A 329 4.54 -0.26 -14.97
N THR A 330 3.57 0.34 -14.27
CA THR A 330 3.70 0.61 -12.84
C THR A 330 3.77 -0.69 -12.03
N MET A 331 4.40 -0.62 -10.88
CA MET A 331 4.45 -1.71 -9.89
C MET A 331 3.82 -1.22 -8.59
N GLY A 332 3.05 -2.09 -7.91
CA GLY A 332 2.38 -1.74 -6.66
C GLY A 332 3.22 -2.10 -5.45
N ILE A 333 3.57 -1.11 -4.63
CA ILE A 333 4.23 -1.32 -3.33
C ILE A 333 3.39 -0.78 -2.17
N GLY A 334 2.14 -0.46 -2.44
CA GLY A 334 1.17 -0.06 -1.45
C GLY A 334 0.87 -1.15 -0.44
N PHE A 335 -0.07 -0.88 0.45
CA PHE A 335 -0.52 -1.88 1.42
C PHE A 335 -1.20 -3.05 0.69
N PRO A 336 -0.84 -4.32 0.99
CA PRO A 336 -1.37 -5.49 0.26
C PRO A 336 -2.90 -5.63 0.25
N GLY A 337 -3.57 -5.00 1.22
CA GLY A 337 -5.03 -4.92 1.25
C GLY A 337 -5.65 -3.86 0.34
N SER A 338 -4.85 -2.96 -0.27
CA SER A 338 -5.34 -1.86 -1.13
C SER A 338 -5.50 -2.34 -2.58
N THR A 339 -6.52 -3.13 -2.85
CA THR A 339 -6.78 -3.81 -4.12
C THR A 339 -8.02 -3.31 -4.86
N GLY A 340 -8.76 -2.33 -4.27
CA GLY A 340 -9.79 -1.54 -4.96
C GLY A 340 -11.19 -2.13 -4.97
N GLU A 341 -11.47 -3.21 -4.23
CA GLU A 341 -12.77 -3.88 -4.25
C GLU A 341 -13.92 -2.94 -3.85
N GLY A 342 -13.76 -2.18 -2.77
CA GLY A 342 -14.82 -1.25 -2.33
C GLY A 342 -15.10 -0.14 -3.32
N ILE A 343 -14.09 0.32 -4.06
CA ILE A 343 -14.26 1.29 -5.16
C ILE A 343 -15.12 0.67 -6.26
N MET A 344 -14.83 -0.58 -6.62
CA MET A 344 -15.60 -1.29 -7.63
C MET A 344 -17.02 -1.63 -7.15
N MET A 345 -17.19 -2.01 -5.87
CA MET A 345 -18.51 -2.22 -5.27
C MET A 345 -19.38 -0.96 -5.37
N ALA A 346 -18.83 0.21 -5.03
CA ALA A 346 -19.54 1.48 -5.15
C ALA A 346 -19.83 1.84 -6.61
N SER A 347 -18.89 1.64 -7.52
CA SER A 347 -19.08 1.86 -8.95
C SER A 347 -20.21 0.99 -9.52
N ASN A 348 -20.33 -0.28 -9.07
CA ASN A 348 -21.37 -1.19 -9.52
C ASN A 348 -22.79 -0.75 -9.13
N VAL A 349 -22.95 0.06 -8.07
CA VAL A 349 -24.24 0.66 -7.69
C VAL A 349 -24.42 2.09 -8.21
N GLY A 350 -23.54 2.53 -9.11
CA GLY A 350 -23.65 3.79 -9.85
C GLY A 350 -22.94 4.97 -9.21
N ALA A 351 -22.04 4.75 -8.26
CA ALA A 351 -21.16 5.80 -7.75
C ALA A 351 -20.26 6.35 -8.87
N ALA A 352 -20.09 7.66 -8.92
CA ALA A 352 -19.09 8.27 -9.78
C ALA A 352 -17.68 7.99 -9.23
N LEU A 353 -16.72 7.82 -10.13
CA LEU A 353 -15.30 7.80 -9.80
C LEU A 353 -14.65 9.08 -10.30
N THR A 354 -13.69 9.60 -9.53
CA THR A 354 -12.99 10.84 -9.88
C THR A 354 -11.52 10.76 -9.47
N HIS A 355 -10.65 11.55 -10.12
CA HIS A 355 -9.20 11.62 -9.87
C HIS A 355 -8.48 10.26 -9.94
N THR A 356 -9.02 9.30 -10.69
CA THR A 356 -8.45 7.93 -10.79
C THR A 356 -7.07 7.86 -11.44
N ASN A 357 -6.59 8.96 -12.00
CA ASN A 357 -5.24 9.13 -12.52
C ASN A 357 -4.28 9.81 -11.52
N ASP A 358 -4.70 10.01 -10.27
CA ASP A 358 -3.90 10.62 -9.21
C ASP A 358 -3.39 9.57 -8.24
N MET A 359 -2.06 9.45 -8.17
CA MET A 359 -1.40 8.51 -7.26
C MET A 359 -0.04 9.06 -6.81
N MET A 360 0.42 8.59 -5.67
CA MET A 360 1.78 8.81 -5.21
C MET A 360 2.66 7.64 -5.62
N CYS A 361 3.65 7.92 -6.45
CA CYS A 361 4.68 6.95 -6.80
C CYS A 361 6.03 7.36 -6.22
N VAL A 362 6.86 6.38 -5.91
CA VAL A 362 8.28 6.56 -5.64
C VAL A 362 9.08 5.80 -6.68
N LEU A 363 10.23 6.34 -7.04
CA LEU A 363 11.16 5.61 -7.90
C LEU A 363 11.90 4.56 -7.07
N LYS A 364 11.87 3.33 -7.53
CA LYS A 364 12.52 2.16 -6.94
C LYS A 364 13.53 1.56 -7.92
N ASP A 365 14.44 0.74 -7.39
CA ASP A 365 15.32 -0.07 -8.22
C ASP A 365 14.49 -1.03 -9.07
N TYR A 366 14.67 -0.97 -10.40
CA TYR A 366 13.87 -1.76 -11.34
C TYR A 366 14.16 -3.26 -11.25
N GLU A 367 15.44 -3.65 -11.12
CA GLU A 367 15.83 -5.06 -11.13
C GLU A 367 15.26 -5.77 -9.90
N ILE A 368 15.44 -5.18 -8.72
CA ILE A 368 14.89 -5.74 -7.47
C ILE A 368 13.36 -5.82 -7.53
N MET A 369 12.70 -4.78 -8.06
CA MET A 369 11.24 -4.80 -8.18
C MET A 369 10.75 -5.86 -9.15
N ALA A 370 11.45 -6.06 -10.28
CA ALA A 370 11.10 -7.07 -11.28
C ALA A 370 11.31 -8.50 -10.74
N GLU A 371 12.40 -8.75 -10.01
CA GLU A 371 12.70 -10.06 -9.40
C GLU A 371 11.68 -10.46 -8.31
N HIS A 372 11.11 -9.49 -7.61
CA HIS A 372 10.15 -9.70 -6.52
C HIS A 372 8.68 -9.45 -6.90
N ASP A 373 8.31 -9.62 -8.17
CA ASP A 373 6.94 -9.40 -8.68
C ASP A 373 6.36 -8.02 -8.31
N GLY A 374 7.21 -7.00 -8.23
CA GLY A 374 6.80 -5.64 -7.88
C GLY A 374 6.50 -5.41 -6.40
N THR A 375 6.83 -6.34 -5.49
CA THR A 375 6.40 -6.29 -4.07
C THR A 375 7.49 -5.94 -3.07
N SER A 376 8.75 -5.74 -3.48
CA SER A 376 9.85 -5.47 -2.56
C SER A 376 9.83 -4.03 -2.00
N ALA A 377 9.65 -3.90 -0.68
CA ALA A 377 9.79 -2.61 0.01
C ALA A 377 11.27 -2.16 0.15
N THR A 378 12.23 -3.04 -0.07
CA THR A 378 13.66 -2.81 0.20
C THR A 378 14.41 -2.14 -0.96
N ALA A 379 13.85 -2.12 -2.16
CA ALA A 379 14.43 -1.49 -3.37
C ALA A 379 14.49 0.05 -3.29
N ASN A 380 14.87 0.61 -2.13
CA ASN A 380 14.72 2.04 -1.89
C ASN A 380 15.94 2.85 -2.38
N VAL A 381 15.83 3.47 -3.55
CA VAL A 381 16.80 4.42 -4.11
C VAL A 381 16.46 5.88 -3.83
N SER A 382 15.46 6.15 -2.99
CA SER A 382 14.97 7.53 -2.74
C SER A 382 16.07 8.48 -2.29
N SER A 383 16.97 8.02 -1.41
CA SER A 383 18.11 8.83 -0.95
C SER A 383 19.07 9.17 -2.08
N PHE A 384 19.26 8.26 -3.04
CA PHE A 384 20.10 8.49 -4.22
C PHE A 384 19.43 9.48 -5.17
N ILE A 385 18.15 9.29 -5.47
CA ILE A 385 17.39 10.16 -6.40
C ILE A 385 17.18 11.56 -5.82
N SER A 386 17.06 11.71 -4.51
CA SER A 386 16.86 13.01 -3.86
C SER A 386 18.09 13.92 -3.87
N ARG A 387 19.27 13.43 -4.28
CA ARG A 387 20.50 14.22 -4.34
C ARG A 387 20.43 15.35 -5.37
N ASP A 388 21.05 16.48 -5.03
CA ASP A 388 21.08 17.65 -5.94
C ASP A 388 21.95 17.44 -7.18
N ASN A 389 22.73 16.37 -7.25
CA ASN A 389 23.51 15.96 -8.42
C ASN A 389 22.94 14.77 -9.17
N THR A 390 21.75 14.25 -8.82
CA THR A 390 21.12 13.17 -9.58
C THR A 390 20.50 13.69 -10.87
N VAL A 391 20.73 12.98 -11.97
CA VAL A 391 20.24 13.24 -13.32
C VAL A 391 19.46 12.01 -13.80
N LEU A 392 18.30 12.22 -14.42
CA LEU A 392 17.53 11.16 -15.08
C LEU A 392 17.71 11.20 -16.59
N VAL A 393 17.99 10.05 -17.20
CA VAL A 393 18.11 9.92 -18.65
C VAL A 393 17.29 8.75 -19.18
N GLY A 394 16.74 8.91 -20.39
CA GLY A 394 16.08 7.83 -21.12
C GLY A 394 17.08 6.91 -21.84
N ALA A 395 16.55 5.93 -22.57
CA ALA A 395 17.34 5.00 -23.40
C ALA A 395 18.15 5.72 -24.49
N ASN A 396 17.76 6.92 -24.85
CA ASN A 396 18.48 7.76 -25.81
C ASN A 396 19.67 8.54 -25.18
N GLY A 397 19.97 8.34 -23.90
CA GLY A 397 21.06 9.01 -23.19
C GLY A 397 20.83 10.50 -22.91
N LYS A 398 19.60 11.00 -23.05
CA LYS A 398 19.26 12.41 -22.84
C LYS A 398 18.41 12.61 -21.61
N ARG A 399 18.60 13.75 -20.92
CA ARG A 399 17.69 14.24 -19.88
C ARG A 399 16.32 14.52 -20.50
N PHE A 400 15.27 14.42 -19.70
CA PHE A 400 13.88 14.62 -20.14
C PHE A 400 13.02 15.39 -19.13
N VAL A 401 13.55 15.76 -17.97
CA VAL A 401 12.79 16.41 -16.88
C VAL A 401 13.69 17.28 -16.00
N ASP A 402 13.12 18.26 -15.30
CA ASP A 402 13.72 18.83 -14.09
C ASP A 402 13.54 17.84 -12.92
N GLU A 403 14.59 17.19 -12.52
CA GLU A 403 14.58 16.15 -11.48
C GLU A 403 14.30 16.73 -10.08
N LYS A 404 14.23 18.07 -9.92
CA LYS A 404 14.11 18.77 -8.64
C LYS A 404 12.92 19.73 -8.53
N ASP A 405 12.08 19.84 -9.55
CA ASP A 405 10.97 20.80 -9.55
C ASP A 405 10.04 20.66 -8.32
N SER A 406 9.73 19.44 -7.91
CA SER A 406 8.74 19.22 -6.85
C SER A 406 8.97 18.00 -5.95
N GLY A 407 10.19 17.46 -6.00
CA GLY A 407 10.54 16.27 -5.22
C GLY A 407 10.15 14.94 -5.89
N TYR A 408 10.82 13.89 -5.48
CA TYR A 408 10.83 12.57 -6.15
C TYR A 408 9.53 11.75 -5.98
N MET A 409 8.55 12.24 -5.22
CA MET A 409 7.27 11.56 -4.99
C MET A 409 6.09 12.26 -5.71
N THR A 410 6.35 13.28 -6.51
CA THR A 410 5.28 14.08 -7.11
C THR A 410 4.96 13.63 -8.53
N GLN A 411 3.74 13.94 -8.98
CA GLN A 411 3.31 13.73 -10.37
C GLN A 411 4.17 14.51 -11.37
N LYS A 412 4.76 15.64 -10.97
CA LYS A 412 5.65 16.42 -11.82
C LYS A 412 6.92 15.68 -12.23
N LEU A 413 7.41 14.75 -11.39
CA LEU A 413 8.50 13.86 -11.76
C LEU A 413 7.98 12.55 -12.36
N ASN A 414 7.01 11.92 -11.71
CA ASN A 414 6.55 10.59 -12.11
C ASN A 414 5.86 10.58 -13.49
N GLY A 415 5.07 11.60 -13.84
CA GLY A 415 4.45 11.73 -15.16
C GLY A 415 5.47 11.69 -16.30
N PRO A 416 6.47 12.60 -16.34
CA PRO A 416 7.55 12.55 -17.33
C PRO A 416 8.35 11.24 -17.35
N VAL A 417 8.51 10.55 -16.21
CA VAL A 417 9.17 9.25 -16.15
C VAL A 417 8.34 8.19 -16.89
N PHE A 418 7.02 8.10 -16.62
CA PHE A 418 6.13 7.21 -17.37
C PHE A 418 6.16 7.51 -18.86
N ASP A 419 6.05 8.79 -19.25
CA ASP A 419 6.13 9.22 -20.64
C ASP A 419 7.44 8.77 -21.32
N GLN A 420 8.57 8.88 -20.61
CA GLN A 420 9.86 8.46 -21.14
C GLN A 420 9.97 6.94 -21.26
N MET A 421 9.50 6.19 -20.26
CA MET A 421 9.43 4.73 -20.31
C MET A 421 8.63 4.24 -21.51
N HIS A 422 7.47 4.85 -21.77
CA HIS A 422 6.61 4.49 -22.92
C HIS A 422 7.27 4.83 -24.27
N ARG A 423 7.95 5.99 -24.38
CA ARG A 423 8.70 6.36 -25.59
C ARG A 423 9.84 5.40 -25.88
N ASP A 424 10.51 4.95 -24.83
CA ASP A 424 11.64 4.01 -24.94
C ASP A 424 11.19 2.55 -25.13
N GLY A 425 9.92 2.22 -24.81
CA GLY A 425 9.40 0.86 -24.77
C GLY A 425 10.05 0.02 -23.67
N LEU A 426 10.46 0.66 -22.55
CA LEU A 426 11.16 0.04 -21.43
C LEU A 426 10.35 0.24 -20.13
N GLY A 427 10.53 -0.67 -19.17
CA GLY A 427 9.94 -0.57 -17.83
C GLY A 427 10.72 0.34 -16.86
N TYR A 428 11.72 1.08 -17.33
CA TYR A 428 12.61 1.86 -16.49
C TYR A 428 13.21 3.07 -17.22
N VAL A 429 13.76 4.00 -16.42
CA VAL A 429 14.72 5.02 -16.86
C VAL A 429 16.00 4.89 -16.05
N TRP A 430 17.07 5.56 -16.46
CA TRP A 430 18.32 5.58 -15.71
C TRP A 430 18.41 6.78 -14.78
N ALA A 431 18.77 6.53 -13.52
CA ALA A 431 19.19 7.56 -12.57
C ALA A 431 20.72 7.52 -12.45
N ILE A 432 21.37 8.66 -12.64
CA ILE A 432 22.83 8.82 -12.63
C ILE A 432 23.21 9.82 -11.53
N SER A 433 24.19 9.47 -10.71
CA SER A 433 24.82 10.34 -9.72
C SER A 433 26.31 9.97 -9.59
N ASP A 434 26.91 10.15 -8.42
CA ASP A 434 28.32 9.81 -8.17
C ASP A 434 28.50 8.89 -6.95
N GLN A 435 29.69 8.30 -6.82
CA GLN A 435 30.03 7.38 -5.73
C GLN A 435 29.90 8.04 -4.36
N ALA A 436 30.22 9.35 -4.25
CA ALA A 436 30.08 10.08 -2.99
C ALA A 436 28.63 10.07 -2.51
N SER A 437 27.66 10.11 -3.44
CA SER A 437 26.22 10.01 -3.14
C SER A 437 25.82 8.62 -2.63
N LEU A 438 26.53 7.55 -3.03
CA LEU A 438 26.31 6.19 -2.51
C LEU A 438 26.91 6.01 -1.10
N ASP A 439 28.03 6.69 -0.81
CA ASP A 439 28.79 6.51 0.43
C ASP A 439 28.23 7.33 1.59
N GLU A 440 27.35 8.28 1.30
CA GLU A 440 26.71 9.10 2.33
C GLU A 440 25.74 8.28 3.22
N LYS A 441 25.65 8.68 4.50
CA LYS A 441 24.70 8.10 5.45
C LYS A 441 23.26 8.29 4.94
N GLY A 442 22.54 7.19 4.79
CA GLY A 442 21.12 7.17 4.42
C GLY A 442 20.81 6.57 3.05
N VAL A 443 21.79 6.32 2.18
CA VAL A 443 21.60 5.40 1.08
C VAL A 443 21.59 3.99 1.66
N LYS A 444 20.40 3.48 1.97
CA LYS A 444 20.24 2.08 2.34
C LYS A 444 20.43 1.28 1.07
N ARG A 445 21.59 0.66 0.94
CA ARG A 445 21.76 -0.43 -0.02
C ARG A 445 20.84 -1.55 0.47
N GLY A 446 19.65 -1.65 -0.12
CA GLY A 446 18.80 -2.82 0.04
C GLY A 446 19.52 -4.03 -0.55
N LEU A 447 18.97 -5.20 -0.34
CA LEU A 447 19.41 -6.46 -0.91
C LEU A 447 19.91 -6.27 -2.35
N ASP A 448 21.15 -6.67 -2.61
CA ASP A 448 21.76 -6.87 -3.94
C ASP A 448 21.57 -5.78 -5.00
N MET A 449 21.37 -4.52 -4.60
CA MET A 449 21.32 -3.40 -5.55
C MET A 449 22.66 -3.25 -6.25
N GLU A 450 22.67 -3.52 -7.55
CA GLU A 450 23.84 -3.37 -8.40
C GLU A 450 23.85 -2.00 -9.08
N PHE A 451 24.81 -1.15 -8.69
CA PHE A 451 25.08 0.09 -9.40
C PHE A 451 26.12 -0.13 -10.48
N VAL A 452 25.86 0.42 -11.65
CA VAL A 452 26.87 0.57 -12.69
C VAL A 452 27.82 1.68 -12.24
N VAL A 453 29.12 1.40 -12.14
CA VAL A 453 30.15 2.36 -11.71
C VAL A 453 31.20 2.53 -12.80
N ALA A 454 31.61 3.78 -13.07
CA ALA A 454 32.60 4.11 -14.07
C ALA A 454 33.35 5.40 -13.75
N ASP A 455 34.59 5.53 -14.23
CA ASP A 455 35.44 6.71 -14.04
C ASP A 455 35.22 7.79 -15.10
N THR A 456 34.64 7.44 -16.25
CA THR A 456 34.32 8.38 -17.34
C THR A 456 32.87 8.24 -17.79
N PHE A 457 32.33 9.28 -18.43
CA PHE A 457 30.97 9.24 -18.98
C PHE A 457 30.85 8.24 -20.14
N GLU A 458 31.90 8.09 -20.93
CA GLU A 458 31.97 7.12 -22.02
C GLU A 458 31.89 5.67 -21.48
N GLU A 459 32.71 5.35 -20.49
CA GLU A 459 32.68 4.03 -19.83
C GLU A 459 31.32 3.78 -19.16
N LEU A 460 30.75 4.79 -18.54
CA LEU A 460 29.41 4.68 -17.94
C LEU A 460 28.36 4.32 -19.00
N ALA A 461 28.38 5.04 -20.14
CA ALA A 461 27.46 4.80 -21.24
C ALA A 461 27.61 3.38 -21.82
N GLU A 462 28.84 2.90 -22.02
CA GLU A 462 29.11 1.55 -22.52
C GLU A 462 28.53 0.51 -21.56
N LYS A 463 28.74 0.65 -20.26
CA LYS A 463 28.20 -0.27 -19.24
C LYS A 463 26.67 -0.21 -19.13
N MET A 464 26.07 0.95 -19.37
CA MET A 464 24.62 1.14 -19.41
C MET A 464 23.98 0.65 -20.73
N GLY A 465 24.78 0.35 -21.75
CA GLY A 465 24.30 0.00 -23.08
C GLY A 465 23.74 1.18 -23.87
N LEU A 466 24.18 2.41 -23.58
CA LEU A 466 23.76 3.66 -24.23
C LEU A 466 24.81 4.16 -25.23
N ASP A 467 24.41 5.09 -26.12
CA ASP A 467 25.33 5.78 -27.01
C ASP A 467 26.30 6.67 -26.22
N ALA A 468 27.60 6.33 -26.29
CA ALA A 468 28.63 6.98 -25.49
C ALA A 468 28.79 8.47 -25.83
N ALA A 469 28.65 8.85 -27.09
CA ALA A 469 28.78 10.26 -27.49
C ALA A 469 27.62 11.10 -26.96
N THR A 470 26.39 10.58 -27.06
CA THR A 470 25.18 11.28 -26.60
C THR A 470 25.17 11.42 -25.08
N LEU A 471 25.46 10.36 -24.32
CA LEU A 471 25.45 10.42 -22.86
C LEU A 471 26.56 11.35 -22.35
N SER A 472 27.79 11.25 -22.90
CA SER A 472 28.90 12.13 -22.52
C SER A 472 28.60 13.58 -22.80
N GLU A 473 27.99 13.92 -23.96
CA GLU A 473 27.54 15.27 -24.26
C GLU A 473 26.50 15.76 -23.23
N THR A 474 25.49 14.93 -22.93
CA THR A 474 24.41 15.25 -21.97
C THR A 474 24.96 15.58 -20.59
N LEU A 475 25.84 14.73 -20.04
CA LEU A 475 26.37 14.90 -18.69
C LEU A 475 27.45 16.00 -18.63
N THR A 476 28.22 16.20 -19.70
CA THR A 476 29.16 17.33 -19.82
C THR A 476 28.41 18.65 -19.83
N ASN A 477 27.33 18.75 -20.61
CA ASN A 477 26.49 19.96 -20.65
C ASN A 477 25.84 20.21 -19.29
N TYR A 478 25.31 19.18 -18.63
CA TYR A 478 24.77 19.31 -17.28
C TYR A 478 25.81 19.87 -16.28
N ASN A 479 27.04 19.34 -16.29
CA ASN A 479 28.11 19.85 -15.44
C ASN A 479 28.48 21.30 -15.78
N ALA A 480 28.43 21.69 -17.06
CA ALA A 480 28.64 23.08 -17.48
C ALA A 480 27.51 24.01 -16.99
N TYR A 481 26.26 23.53 -16.97
CA TYR A 481 25.14 24.28 -16.41
C TYR A 481 25.31 24.48 -14.90
N CYS A 482 25.84 23.49 -14.18
CA CYS A 482 26.18 23.64 -12.76
C CYS A 482 27.24 24.73 -12.56
N ASP A 483 28.28 24.79 -13.41
CA ASP A 483 29.31 25.86 -13.35
C ASP A 483 28.73 27.26 -13.66
N ALA A 484 27.79 27.32 -14.58
CA ALA A 484 27.09 28.54 -14.96
C ALA A 484 26.02 28.97 -13.94
N GLY A 485 25.63 28.09 -13.02
CA GLY A 485 24.54 28.32 -12.07
C GLY A 485 23.16 28.45 -12.72
N HIS A 486 23.00 27.91 -13.94
CA HIS A 486 21.76 27.98 -14.71
C HIS A 486 21.60 26.76 -15.62
N ASP A 487 20.44 26.10 -15.55
CA ASP A 487 20.05 25.01 -16.46
C ASP A 487 19.11 25.56 -17.55
N PRO A 488 19.59 25.70 -18.80
CA PRO A 488 18.77 26.21 -19.90
C PRO A 488 17.81 25.16 -20.49
N GLU A 489 17.97 23.88 -20.16
CA GLU A 489 17.15 22.81 -20.74
C GLU A 489 15.82 22.64 -19.98
N PHE A 490 15.89 22.61 -18.65
CA PHE A 490 14.72 22.33 -17.80
C PHE A 490 14.48 23.41 -16.73
N GLY A 491 15.34 24.42 -16.61
CA GLY A 491 15.21 25.47 -15.61
C GLY A 491 15.48 25.03 -14.17
N ARG A 492 16.18 23.92 -13.99
CA ARG A 492 16.49 23.35 -12.68
C ARG A 492 17.24 24.33 -11.80
N LEU A 493 16.70 24.60 -10.60
CA LEU A 493 17.24 25.58 -9.67
C LEU A 493 18.32 24.99 -8.74
N LYS A 494 18.19 23.72 -8.34
CA LYS A 494 19.16 23.06 -7.48
C LYS A 494 20.14 22.27 -8.33
N LEU A 495 21.32 22.82 -8.51
CA LEU A 495 22.39 22.31 -9.34
C LEU A 495 23.56 21.87 -8.49
N ALA A 496 24.02 20.64 -8.69
CA ALA A 496 25.26 20.10 -8.14
C ALA A 496 25.94 19.20 -9.18
N LYS A 497 27.28 19.36 -9.32
CA LYS A 497 28.07 18.62 -10.30
C LYS A 497 28.12 17.12 -10.01
N LEU A 498 28.17 16.35 -11.08
CA LEU A 498 28.61 14.96 -11.06
C LEU A 498 30.15 14.90 -11.02
N ASN A 499 30.69 14.11 -10.10
CA ASN A 499 32.11 13.86 -9.97
C ASN A 499 32.41 12.35 -10.10
N ALA A 500 33.55 12.03 -10.73
CA ALA A 500 33.96 10.62 -10.83
C ALA A 500 34.38 10.05 -9.46
N PRO A 501 34.17 8.75 -9.19
CA PRO A 501 33.48 7.79 -10.06
C PRO A 501 31.97 8.05 -10.14
N TYR A 502 31.40 7.85 -11.33
CA TYR A 502 29.97 8.00 -11.60
C TYR A 502 29.23 6.70 -11.32
N CYS A 503 27.99 6.82 -10.88
CA CYS A 503 27.13 5.68 -10.56
C CYS A 503 25.79 5.81 -11.25
N ALA A 504 25.26 4.70 -11.79
CA ALA A 504 23.94 4.64 -12.39
C ALA A 504 23.14 3.43 -11.91
N VAL A 505 21.82 3.57 -11.85
CA VAL A 505 20.87 2.52 -11.51
C VAL A 505 19.60 2.68 -12.35
N ARG A 506 18.97 1.55 -12.72
CA ARG A 506 17.66 1.56 -13.37
C ARG A 506 16.59 1.82 -12.34
N VAL A 507 15.67 2.72 -12.64
CA VAL A 507 14.58 3.09 -11.71
C VAL A 507 13.24 3.05 -12.41
N THR A 508 12.21 2.64 -11.65
CA THR A 508 10.83 2.55 -12.11
C THR A 508 9.88 3.21 -11.09
N PRO A 509 8.79 3.84 -11.53
CA PRO A 509 7.76 4.34 -10.63
C PRO A 509 7.01 3.18 -9.99
N CYS A 510 6.86 3.24 -8.66
CA CYS A 510 6.09 2.26 -7.90
C CYS A 510 5.02 2.98 -7.08
N GLU A 511 3.79 2.51 -7.18
CA GLU A 511 2.63 3.07 -6.47
C GLU A 511 2.67 2.76 -4.98
N ILE A 512 2.40 3.78 -4.16
CA ILE A 512 2.26 3.63 -2.71
C ILE A 512 0.82 3.89 -2.28
N ILE A 513 0.21 4.97 -2.77
CA ILE A 513 -1.11 5.48 -2.38
C ILE A 513 -1.82 6.00 -3.63
N THR A 514 -3.12 5.75 -3.72
CA THR A 514 -3.98 6.37 -4.71
C THR A 514 -4.71 7.58 -4.12
N TYR A 515 -4.90 8.63 -4.91
CA TYR A 515 -5.60 9.84 -4.49
C TYR A 515 -6.98 9.99 -5.12
N GLY A 516 -7.32 9.12 -6.05
CA GLY A 516 -8.63 9.04 -6.68
C GLY A 516 -9.47 7.89 -6.15
N GLY A 517 -10.71 7.84 -6.55
CA GLY A 517 -11.65 6.79 -6.17
C GLY A 517 -13.09 7.25 -6.21
N ILE A 518 -13.88 6.85 -5.22
CA ILE A 518 -15.32 7.14 -5.12
C ILE A 518 -15.54 8.65 -4.94
N ALA A 519 -16.39 9.24 -5.76
CA ALA A 519 -16.78 10.64 -5.62
C ALA A 519 -17.75 10.82 -4.45
N ARG A 520 -17.55 11.86 -3.66
CA ARG A 520 -18.38 12.22 -2.51
C ARG A 520 -18.62 13.73 -2.41
N ASN A 521 -19.59 14.09 -1.62
CA ASN A 521 -19.86 15.48 -1.27
C ASN A 521 -19.22 15.87 0.09
N GLU A 522 -19.49 17.07 0.55
CA GLU A 522 -18.98 17.64 1.81
C GLU A 522 -19.48 16.93 3.08
N ASN A 523 -20.53 16.10 2.98
CA ASN A 523 -21.07 15.26 4.05
C ASN A 523 -20.55 13.82 4.01
N ALA A 524 -19.53 13.53 3.18
CA ALA A 524 -19.02 12.18 2.90
C ALA A 524 -20.04 11.24 2.22
N GLU A 525 -21.16 11.74 1.73
CA GLU A 525 -22.15 10.97 0.99
C GLU A 525 -21.64 10.67 -0.42
N VAL A 526 -21.79 9.42 -0.85
CA VAL A 526 -21.39 8.99 -2.22
C VAL A 526 -22.35 9.60 -3.25
N ILE A 527 -21.77 10.14 -4.32
CA ILE A 527 -22.53 10.78 -5.39
C ILE A 527 -22.39 10.03 -6.72
N ARG A 528 -23.45 10.12 -7.53
CA ARG A 528 -23.50 9.67 -8.92
C ARG A 528 -22.86 10.71 -9.85
N ALA A 529 -22.68 10.36 -11.13
CA ALA A 529 -22.12 11.26 -12.13
C ALA A 529 -22.97 12.53 -12.39
N ASP A 530 -24.25 12.50 -12.08
CA ASP A 530 -25.16 13.66 -12.16
C ASP A 530 -25.19 14.51 -10.88
N GLY A 531 -24.39 14.14 -9.87
CA GLY A 531 -24.31 14.79 -8.56
C GLY A 531 -25.38 14.34 -7.56
N ALA A 532 -26.27 13.43 -7.92
CA ALA A 532 -27.25 12.89 -6.99
C ALA A 532 -26.60 11.98 -5.95
N VAL A 533 -27.01 12.12 -4.69
CA VAL A 533 -26.55 11.26 -3.59
C VAL A 533 -27.12 9.85 -3.75
N ILE A 534 -26.34 8.82 -3.40
CA ILE A 534 -26.83 7.46 -3.19
C ILE A 534 -27.25 7.36 -1.72
N PRO A 535 -28.57 7.30 -1.42
CA PRO A 535 -29.03 7.42 -0.03
C PRO A 535 -28.51 6.29 0.86
N GLY A 536 -27.92 6.66 1.99
CA GLY A 536 -27.33 5.74 2.97
C GLY A 536 -25.93 5.24 2.62
N LEU A 537 -25.34 5.64 1.47
CA LEU A 537 -23.97 5.26 1.10
C LEU A 537 -22.98 6.39 1.37
N TYR A 538 -21.94 6.08 2.15
CA TYR A 538 -20.88 7.00 2.55
C TYR A 538 -19.51 6.45 2.18
N THR A 539 -18.50 7.32 2.12
CA THR A 539 -17.12 6.91 1.88
C THR A 539 -16.11 7.83 2.57
N ALA A 540 -14.99 7.24 3.01
CA ALA A 540 -13.88 7.98 3.61
C ALA A 540 -12.52 7.32 3.36
N GLY A 541 -11.45 8.05 3.68
CA GLY A 541 -10.08 7.57 3.53
C GLY A 541 -9.62 7.52 2.08
N GLU A 542 -8.72 6.60 1.78
CA GLU A 542 -8.09 6.45 0.46
C GLU A 542 -9.05 5.89 -0.61
N ALA A 543 -10.18 5.30 -0.20
CA ALA A 543 -11.21 4.80 -1.12
C ALA A 543 -11.95 5.89 -1.90
N THR A 544 -11.75 7.16 -1.58
CA THR A 544 -12.51 8.29 -2.12
C THR A 544 -11.59 9.28 -2.84
N ALA A 545 -12.21 10.16 -3.63
CA ALA A 545 -11.52 11.24 -4.33
C ALA A 545 -10.74 12.16 -3.40
N SER A 546 -9.64 12.65 -3.89
CA SER A 546 -8.62 13.35 -3.13
C SER A 546 -9.10 14.69 -2.55
N SER A 547 -8.90 14.82 -1.25
CA SER A 547 -9.01 16.07 -0.51
C SER A 547 -7.77 16.31 0.36
N ALA A 548 -6.74 15.50 0.15
CA ALA A 548 -5.44 15.63 0.83
C ALA A 548 -4.32 15.08 -0.03
N TYR A 549 -3.12 15.52 0.27
CA TYR A 549 -1.89 15.06 -0.35
C TYR A 549 -0.88 14.72 0.74
N MET A 550 0.32 14.32 0.34
CA MET A 550 1.42 13.94 1.23
C MET A 550 1.46 14.77 2.53
N GLY A 551 1.49 14.09 3.66
CA GLY A 551 1.48 14.68 5.00
C GLY A 551 0.08 14.79 5.63
N PHE A 552 -0.97 14.99 4.85
CA PHE A 552 -2.36 15.08 5.33
C PHE A 552 -3.20 13.83 5.10
N THR A 553 -2.65 12.76 4.55
CA THR A 553 -3.42 11.56 4.21
C THR A 553 -4.00 10.85 5.42
N ILE A 554 -3.25 10.79 6.54
CA ILE A 554 -3.73 10.18 7.79
C ILE A 554 -4.82 11.04 8.42
N SER A 555 -4.58 12.34 8.64
CA SER A 555 -5.60 13.23 9.21
C SER A 555 -6.86 13.30 8.34
N ASN A 556 -6.70 13.29 7.01
CA ASN A 556 -7.80 13.18 6.07
C ASN A 556 -8.63 11.90 6.30
N ALA A 557 -7.96 10.75 6.45
CA ALA A 557 -8.66 9.48 6.68
C ALA A 557 -9.52 9.53 7.95
N PHE A 558 -8.96 10.01 9.06
CA PHE A 558 -9.68 10.13 10.32
C PHE A 558 -10.75 11.23 10.28
N THR A 559 -10.47 12.39 9.70
CA THR A 559 -11.45 13.50 9.57
C THR A 559 -12.70 13.04 8.81
N TRP A 560 -12.49 12.45 7.63
CA TRP A 560 -13.63 12.03 6.81
C TRP A 560 -14.28 10.76 7.33
N GLY A 561 -13.54 9.90 8.03
CA GLY A 561 -14.11 8.76 8.77
C GLY A 561 -15.13 9.25 9.80
N ARG A 562 -14.79 10.26 10.61
CA ARG A 562 -15.69 10.87 11.59
C ARG A 562 -16.91 11.51 10.93
N ILE A 563 -16.71 12.26 9.83
CA ILE A 563 -17.85 12.88 9.09
C ILE A 563 -18.79 11.79 8.58
N ALA A 564 -18.24 10.74 7.95
CA ALA A 564 -19.03 9.62 7.42
C ALA A 564 -19.76 8.86 8.54
N GLY A 565 -19.08 8.59 9.67
CA GLY A 565 -19.66 7.91 10.83
C GLY A 565 -20.84 8.66 11.43
N SER A 566 -20.67 9.98 11.68
CA SER A 566 -21.75 10.84 12.16
C SER A 566 -22.92 10.91 11.18
N GLY A 567 -22.65 11.10 9.87
CA GLY A 567 -23.69 11.17 8.85
C GLY A 567 -24.46 9.86 8.70
N ALA A 568 -23.75 8.72 8.68
CA ALA A 568 -24.35 7.40 8.57
C ALA A 568 -25.23 7.04 9.77
N ALA A 569 -24.75 7.34 11.01
CA ALA A 569 -25.54 7.15 12.22
C ALA A 569 -26.83 8.00 12.20
N ALA A 570 -26.70 9.29 11.87
CA ALA A 570 -27.83 10.18 11.78
C ALA A 570 -28.89 9.72 10.75
N PHE A 571 -28.44 9.22 9.58
CA PHE A 571 -29.32 8.69 8.54
C PHE A 571 -30.03 7.41 9.01
N ALA A 572 -29.30 6.45 9.59
CA ALA A 572 -29.87 5.17 10.02
C ALA A 572 -30.86 5.34 11.19
N LEU A 573 -30.52 6.16 12.19
CA LEU A 573 -31.37 6.39 13.36
C LEU A 573 -32.61 7.27 13.06
N ALA A 574 -32.66 7.91 11.90
CA ALA A 574 -33.84 8.69 11.48
C ALA A 574 -34.93 7.84 10.81
N LYS A 575 -34.65 6.58 10.48
CA LYS A 575 -35.57 5.60 9.91
C LYS A 575 -36.32 4.81 10.98
#